data_5e6f663230e6de7bbcdd13e1eaa82a3e
#
_entry.id   5e6f663230e6de7bbcdd13e1eaa82a3e
#
_cell.length_a   1.000
_cell.length_b   1.000
_cell.length_c   1.000
_cell.angle_alpha   90.00
_cell.angle_beta   90.00
_cell.angle_gamma   90.00
#
_symmetry.space_group_name_H-M   'P 1'
#
loop_
_entity.id
_entity.type
_entity.pdbx_description
1 polymer ?
#
loop_
_entity_poly.entity_id
_entity_poly.type
_entity_poly.pdbx_seq_one_letter_code
_entity_poly.pdbx_strand_id
1 'polypeptide(L)'
;MHTTHVIRSDEWLSSVPLHLQLFHELGFKAPKYAHISPIMKNDNGGKRKLSKRKDPEAAVSYYKEQGIPTDAVKEYLLNIANSTFENWRKANPDKSIDEFDFQLNKM
;
A
#
# COMPACT_ATOMS: atom_id res chain seq x y z
N MET A 1 -5.51 1.68 21.56
CA MET A 1 -6.33 1.78 20.33
C MET A 1 -6.73 0.41 19.76
N HIS A 2 -6.30 -0.68 20.36
CA HIS A 2 -6.60 -2.04 19.89
C HIS A 2 -6.32 -2.28 18.40
N THR A 3 -5.23 -1.69 17.90
CA THR A 3 -4.78 -1.89 16.52
C THR A 3 -4.48 -3.36 16.27
N THR A 4 -5.10 -3.94 15.24
CA THR A 4 -4.93 -5.35 14.90
C THR A 4 -3.90 -5.57 13.79
N HIS A 5 -3.77 -4.63 12.87
CA HIS A 5 -2.88 -4.70 11.72
C HIS A 5 -2.14 -3.39 11.54
N VAL A 6 -0.85 -3.47 11.25
CA VAL A 6 0.01 -2.34 10.91
C VAL A 6 0.50 -2.53 9.48
N ILE A 7 0.11 -1.61 8.59
CA ILE A 7 0.51 -1.62 7.18
C ILE A 7 1.42 -0.41 6.97
N ARG A 8 2.64 -0.66 6.50
CA ARG A 8 3.63 0.40 6.32
C ARG A 8 4.62 0.03 5.20
N SER A 9 5.50 0.95 4.84
CA SER A 9 6.49 0.68 3.80
C SER A 9 7.55 -0.33 4.27
N ASP A 10 8.19 -1.02 3.32
CA ASP A 10 9.21 -2.02 3.60
C ASP A 10 10.48 -1.44 4.25
N GLU A 11 10.66 -0.12 4.21
CA GLU A 11 11.74 0.57 4.92
C GLU A 11 11.75 0.28 6.43
N TRP A 12 10.59 -0.06 6.99
CA TRP A 12 10.41 -0.34 8.42
C TRP A 12 10.56 -1.82 8.77
N LEU A 13 10.83 -2.68 7.78
CA LEU A 13 10.91 -4.12 8.00
C LEU A 13 11.99 -4.48 9.01
N SER A 14 13.15 -3.82 8.96
CA SER A 14 14.27 -4.06 9.89
C SER A 14 13.93 -3.69 11.34
N SER A 15 12.92 -2.84 11.56
CA SER A 15 12.48 -2.42 12.89
C SER A 15 11.46 -3.35 13.54
N VAL A 16 10.92 -4.34 12.80
CA VAL A 16 9.88 -5.24 13.31
C VAL A 16 10.34 -6.01 14.55
N PRO A 17 11.53 -6.63 14.60
CA PRO A 17 11.98 -7.33 15.80
C PRO A 17 12.01 -6.45 17.05
N LEU A 18 12.44 -5.19 16.90
CA LEU A 18 12.47 -4.22 17.99
C LEU A 18 11.07 -3.88 18.50
N HIS A 19 10.13 -3.67 17.57
CA HIS A 19 8.74 -3.38 17.91
C HIS A 19 8.06 -4.56 18.59
N LEU A 20 8.31 -5.78 18.12
CA LEU A 20 7.80 -7.01 18.74
C LEU A 20 8.32 -7.17 20.16
N GLN A 21 9.60 -6.89 20.39
CA GLN A 21 10.19 -6.92 21.72
C GLN A 21 9.53 -5.90 22.64
N LEU A 22 9.25 -4.70 22.14
CA LEU A 22 8.59 -3.66 22.90
C LEU A 22 7.18 -4.11 23.36
N PHE A 23 6.40 -4.72 22.47
CA PHE A 23 5.10 -5.27 22.84
C PHE A 23 5.20 -6.36 23.90
N HIS A 24 6.21 -7.23 23.78
CA HIS A 24 6.46 -8.28 24.76
C HIS A 24 6.78 -7.72 26.14
N GLU A 25 7.69 -6.72 26.21
CA GLU A 25 8.11 -6.09 27.46
C GLU A 25 6.95 -5.35 28.15
N LEU A 26 6.03 -4.76 27.38
CA LEU A 26 4.89 -4.06 27.91
C LEU A 26 3.69 -4.98 28.21
N GLY A 27 3.79 -6.26 27.87
CA GLY A 27 2.73 -7.24 28.09
C GLY A 27 1.52 -7.08 27.17
N PHE A 28 1.69 -6.39 26.03
CA PHE A 28 0.63 -6.21 25.05
C PHE A 28 0.72 -7.25 23.92
N LYS A 29 -0.43 -7.59 23.35
CA LYS A 29 -0.47 -8.44 22.17
C LYS A 29 0.02 -7.67 20.95
N ALA A 30 1.02 -8.21 20.25
CA ALA A 30 1.55 -7.60 19.05
C ALA A 30 0.53 -7.65 17.90
N PRO A 31 0.39 -6.57 17.11
CA PRO A 31 -0.43 -6.59 15.91
C PRO A 31 0.23 -7.42 14.81
N LYS A 32 -0.54 -7.74 13.77
CA LYS A 32 0.02 -8.29 12.55
C LYS A 32 0.64 -7.17 11.72
N TYR A 33 1.80 -7.44 11.12
CA TYR A 33 2.52 -6.47 10.29
C TYR A 33 2.42 -6.85 8.83
N ALA A 34 2.18 -5.87 7.98
CA ALA A 34 2.25 -5.99 6.53
C ALA A 34 3.15 -4.88 5.98
N HIS A 35 4.05 -5.23 5.08
CA HIS A 35 4.98 -4.28 4.48
C HIS A 35 4.80 -4.28 2.97
N ILE A 36 4.63 -3.08 2.40
CA ILE A 36 4.46 -2.88 0.97
C ILE A 36 5.61 -2.03 0.44
N SER A 37 6.00 -2.31 -0.81
CA SER A 37 7.05 -1.52 -1.45
C SER A 37 6.57 -0.10 -1.72
N PRO A 38 7.43 0.93 -1.53
CA PRO A 38 7.09 2.28 -1.90
C PRO A 38 6.91 2.42 -3.41
N ILE A 39 6.10 3.39 -3.82
CA ILE A 39 5.92 3.72 -5.23
C ILE A 39 7.19 4.38 -5.73
N MET A 40 7.76 3.84 -6.82
CA MET A 40 9.01 4.32 -7.41
C MET A 40 8.72 5.07 -8.70
N LYS A 41 9.57 6.04 -9.01
CA LYS A 41 9.52 6.81 -10.25
C LYS A 41 10.84 6.65 -11.00
N ASN A 42 10.78 6.45 -12.31
CA ASN A 42 11.96 6.45 -13.15
C ASN A 42 12.46 7.89 -13.33
N ASP A 43 13.72 8.13 -13.00
CA ASP A 43 14.36 9.45 -13.10
C ASP A 43 15.79 9.27 -13.63
N ASN A 44 16.08 9.87 -14.81
CA ASN A 44 17.41 9.85 -15.43
C ASN A 44 18.09 8.47 -15.48
N GLY A 45 17.31 7.44 -15.85
CA GLY A 45 17.82 6.06 -15.97
C GLY A 45 17.89 5.28 -14.67
N GLY A 46 17.46 5.86 -13.55
CA GLY A 46 17.37 5.21 -12.25
C GLY A 46 15.94 5.23 -11.71
N LYS A 47 15.69 4.39 -10.70
CA LYS A 47 14.44 4.42 -9.95
C LYS A 47 14.67 5.16 -8.64
N ARG A 48 13.78 6.10 -8.29
CA ARG A 48 13.77 6.76 -6.99
C ARG A 48 12.40 6.70 -6.37
N LYS A 49 12.36 6.78 -5.05
CA LYS A 49 11.10 6.83 -4.30
C LYS A 49 10.34 8.11 -4.65
N LEU A 50 9.04 7.98 -4.86
CA LEU A 50 8.16 9.11 -5.13
C LEU A 50 8.14 10.06 -3.92
N SER A 51 8.36 11.36 -4.16
CA SER A 51 8.50 12.35 -3.09
C SER A 51 7.47 13.47 -3.26
N LYS A 52 6.77 13.81 -2.18
CA LYS A 52 5.81 14.92 -2.17
C LYS A 52 6.46 16.28 -2.53
N ARG A 53 7.74 16.43 -2.21
CA ARG A 53 8.46 17.70 -2.46
C ARG A 53 8.90 17.85 -3.90
N LYS A 54 9.19 16.76 -4.59
CA LYS A 54 9.77 16.78 -5.94
C LYS A 54 8.76 16.38 -7.02
N ASP A 55 7.73 15.59 -6.66
CA ASP A 55 6.82 14.99 -7.61
C ASP A 55 5.38 15.42 -7.34
N PRO A 56 4.78 16.23 -8.23
CA PRO A 56 3.38 16.64 -8.04
C PRO A 56 2.42 15.45 -8.04
N GLU A 57 2.75 14.37 -8.77
CA GLU A 57 1.96 13.15 -8.82
C GLU A 57 1.94 12.34 -7.53
N ALA A 58 2.72 12.71 -6.51
CA ALA A 58 2.63 12.12 -5.17
C ALA A 58 1.43 12.62 -4.38
N ALA A 59 0.79 13.71 -4.80
CA ALA A 59 -0.39 14.27 -4.15
C ALA A 59 -1.67 13.76 -4.82
N VAL A 60 -2.65 13.37 -4.00
CA VAL A 60 -3.95 12.91 -4.52
C VAL A 60 -4.68 14.00 -5.30
N SER A 61 -4.53 15.26 -4.88
CA SER A 61 -5.11 16.42 -5.56
C SER A 61 -4.65 16.56 -7.01
N TYR A 62 -3.42 16.14 -7.33
CA TYR A 62 -2.90 16.16 -8.70
C TYR A 62 -3.80 15.38 -9.66
N TYR A 63 -4.20 14.17 -9.26
CA TYR A 63 -5.05 13.32 -10.10
C TYR A 63 -6.45 13.90 -10.29
N LYS A 64 -6.98 14.54 -9.26
CA LYS A 64 -8.26 15.24 -9.33
C LYS A 64 -8.20 16.41 -10.32
N GLU A 65 -7.14 17.21 -10.27
CA GLU A 65 -6.90 18.33 -11.18
C GLU A 65 -6.72 17.89 -12.63
N GLN A 66 -6.11 16.72 -12.85
CA GLN A 66 -5.94 16.13 -14.18
C GLN A 66 -7.22 15.46 -14.72
N GLY A 67 -8.27 15.41 -13.94
CA GLY A 67 -9.55 14.80 -14.35
C GLY A 67 -9.53 13.29 -14.36
N ILE A 68 -8.60 12.64 -13.65
CA ILE A 68 -8.52 11.18 -13.57
C ILE A 68 -9.59 10.66 -12.60
N PRO A 69 -10.43 9.68 -13.01
CA PRO A 69 -11.46 9.13 -12.12
C PRO A 69 -10.86 8.51 -10.85
N THR A 70 -11.55 8.68 -9.72
CA THR A 70 -11.13 8.14 -8.43
C THR A 70 -10.94 6.62 -8.47
N ASP A 71 -11.84 5.90 -9.15
CA ASP A 71 -11.77 4.44 -9.25
C ASP A 71 -10.54 3.98 -10.01
N ALA A 72 -10.10 4.72 -11.03
CA ALA A 72 -8.88 4.40 -11.76
C ALA A 72 -7.64 4.52 -10.87
N VAL A 73 -7.57 5.53 -10.02
CA VAL A 73 -6.47 5.71 -9.06
C VAL A 73 -6.47 4.58 -8.03
N LYS A 74 -7.62 4.24 -7.48
CA LYS A 74 -7.75 3.14 -6.52
C LYS A 74 -7.32 1.80 -7.13
N GLU A 75 -7.75 1.52 -8.35
CA GLU A 75 -7.40 0.28 -9.05
C GLU A 75 -5.90 0.20 -9.30
N TYR A 76 -5.28 1.29 -9.73
CA TYR A 76 -3.84 1.34 -9.94
C TYR A 76 -3.07 1.04 -8.64
N LEU A 77 -3.49 1.66 -7.53
CA LEU A 77 -2.84 1.44 -6.23
C LEU A 77 -3.03 0.01 -5.73
N LEU A 78 -4.20 -0.57 -5.94
CA LEU A 78 -4.46 -1.97 -5.57
C LEU A 78 -3.63 -2.95 -6.38
N ASN A 79 -3.43 -2.70 -7.67
CA ASN A 79 -2.57 -3.54 -8.51
C ASN A 79 -1.12 -3.54 -8.02
N ILE A 80 -0.63 -2.40 -7.55
CA ILE A 80 0.73 -2.29 -7.01
C ILE A 80 0.84 -2.99 -5.65
N ALA A 81 -0.15 -2.80 -4.79
CA ALA A 81 -0.09 -3.24 -3.40
C ALA A 81 -0.47 -4.71 -3.21
N ASN A 82 -1.25 -5.28 -4.11
CA ASN A 82 -1.85 -6.61 -3.89
C ASN A 82 -1.89 -7.44 -5.18
N SER A 83 -1.05 -8.46 -5.23
CA SER A 83 -1.01 -9.40 -6.37
C SER A 83 -2.29 -10.21 -6.52
N THR A 84 -3.01 -10.47 -5.44
CA THR A 84 -4.30 -11.16 -5.49
C THR A 84 -5.33 -10.34 -6.26
N PHE A 85 -5.33 -9.02 -6.05
CA PHE A 85 -6.20 -8.11 -6.82
C PHE A 85 -5.86 -8.14 -8.31
N GLU A 86 -4.59 -8.15 -8.66
CA GLU A 86 -4.16 -8.23 -10.06
C GLU A 86 -4.69 -9.49 -10.74
N ASN A 87 -4.57 -10.64 -10.08
CA ASN A 87 -5.08 -11.91 -10.59
C ASN A 87 -6.61 -11.90 -10.71
N TRP A 88 -7.29 -11.37 -9.72
CA TRP A 88 -8.74 -11.22 -9.73
C TRP A 88 -9.20 -10.34 -10.90
N ARG A 89 -8.52 -9.23 -11.14
CA ARG A 89 -8.86 -8.31 -12.24
C ARG A 89 -8.66 -8.97 -13.61
N LYS A 90 -7.62 -9.76 -13.79
CA LYS A 90 -7.40 -10.51 -15.04
C LYS A 90 -8.52 -11.52 -15.31
N ALA A 91 -9.05 -12.12 -14.24
CA ALA A 91 -10.17 -13.07 -14.34
C ALA A 91 -11.54 -12.39 -14.50
N ASN A 92 -11.68 -11.12 -14.08
CA ASN A 92 -12.95 -10.39 -14.03
C ASN A 92 -12.78 -8.97 -14.62
N PRO A 93 -12.51 -8.82 -15.93
CA PRO A 93 -12.19 -7.50 -16.49
C PRO A 93 -13.34 -6.51 -16.47
N ASP A 94 -14.59 -6.99 -16.45
CA ASP A 94 -15.79 -6.15 -16.53
C ASP A 94 -16.41 -5.83 -15.16
N LYS A 95 -15.87 -6.39 -14.08
CA LYS A 95 -16.42 -6.18 -12.73
C LYS A 95 -15.95 -4.87 -12.12
N SER A 96 -16.79 -4.27 -11.27
CA SER A 96 -16.43 -3.10 -10.47
C SER A 96 -15.37 -3.46 -9.43
N ILE A 97 -14.52 -2.49 -9.09
CA ILE A 97 -13.53 -2.61 -8.02
C ILE A 97 -14.18 -2.97 -6.67
N ASP A 98 -15.42 -2.53 -6.43
CA ASP A 98 -16.16 -2.81 -5.20
C ASP A 98 -16.57 -4.27 -5.05
N GLU A 99 -16.52 -5.05 -6.12
CA GLU A 99 -16.81 -6.48 -6.10
C GLU A 99 -15.62 -7.31 -5.62
N PHE A 100 -14.44 -6.71 -5.49
CA PHE A 100 -13.27 -7.39 -4.97
C PHE A 100 -13.37 -7.56 -3.45
N ASP A 101 -13.28 -8.81 -3.00
CA ASP A 101 -13.31 -9.13 -1.57
C ASP A 101 -11.90 -9.02 -0.97
N PHE A 102 -11.59 -7.85 -0.44
CA PHE A 102 -10.30 -7.60 0.22
C PHE A 102 -10.32 -8.10 1.66
N GLN A 103 -9.49 -9.10 1.95
CA GLN A 103 -9.41 -9.69 3.28
C GLN A 103 -8.02 -9.44 3.89
N LEU A 104 -7.98 -8.69 4.99
CA LEU A 104 -6.75 -8.37 5.71
C LEU A 104 -6.02 -9.61 6.23
N ASN A 105 -6.73 -10.65 6.59
CA ASN A 105 -6.13 -11.88 7.12
C ASN A 105 -5.45 -12.74 6.04
N LYS A 106 -5.60 -12.39 4.78
CA LYS A 106 -4.93 -13.06 3.64
C LYS A 106 -3.74 -12.27 3.09
N MET A 107 -3.43 -11.16 3.70
CA MET A 107 -2.26 -10.36 3.32
C MET A 107 -0.96 -11.02 3.75
#